data_b9f6bc0b6a320a8fe57b4aa0ed46a410
#
_entry.id   b9f6bc0b6a320a8fe57b4aa0ed46a410
#
_cell.length_a   1.000
_cell.length_b   1.000
_cell.length_c   1.000
_cell.angle_alpha   90.00
_cell.angle_beta   90.00
_cell.angle_gamma   90.00
#
_symmetry.space_group_name_H-M   'P 1'
#
loop_
_entity.id
_entity.type
_entity.pdbx_description
1 polymer ?
#
loop_
_entity_poly.entity_id
_entity_poly.type
_entity_poly.pdbx_seq_one_letter_code
_entity_poly.pdbx_strand_id
1 'polypeptide(L)'
;MTSRIAAAIVATLSLAGALGAQPAPAFKVIGYYADWTAARYPLADIPAAKLTHVNYAFGKIGPDNKLTWNAAAATEQVYPGDCTDPGCPHGLFNQISVLKKKHPHVRFLMSVGGWTDSGPFYEMAAAEARRQTFADSCAAFLKTYPQFDGIDIDWEHPVAGGLQPGQPRDAHNYVLLLAALRRAIGTDELLTVAVGAGPRAIDPLEYDAMAAVLDWVNVMTYDFHSGGSRAGFNAALYDHDDPSNPRLNLHDAAQAILSKGVPREKLVAGVPFYGRGWSGVESSSAWTTGTGTLRVGGYRNIVETFLKTPGYQRYWDDVAKVPWLYNAEKKEWITYEDPQSMRLKGEYVVAQKLAGAMFWELSNDDGSLLDALRAGLGLASK
;
A
#
# COMPACT_ATOMS: atom_id res chain seq x y z
N MET A 1 -19.80 67.29 56.67
CA MET A 1 -18.94 67.08 55.50
C MET A 1 -18.42 65.61 55.57
N THR A 2 -19.09 64.69 54.92
CA THR A 2 -18.80 63.29 54.95
C THR A 2 -18.30 62.85 53.57
N SER A 3 -17.02 62.54 53.51
CA SER A 3 -16.37 62.03 52.30
C SER A 3 -16.59 60.52 52.17
N ARG A 4 -17.23 60.07 51.08
CA ARG A 4 -17.39 58.66 50.72
C ARG A 4 -16.25 58.28 49.81
N ILE A 5 -15.38 57.31 50.23
CA ILE A 5 -14.38 56.71 49.46
C ILE A 5 -15.02 55.50 48.73
N ALA A 6 -15.04 55.53 47.39
CA ALA A 6 -15.46 54.40 46.55
C ALA A 6 -14.29 53.51 46.30
N ALA A 7 -14.38 52.25 46.72
CA ALA A 7 -13.40 51.21 46.38
C ALA A 7 -13.77 50.60 45.03
N ALA A 8 -12.85 50.67 44.03
CA ALA A 8 -12.99 50.04 42.78
C ALA A 8 -12.39 48.60 42.86
N ILE A 9 -13.24 47.60 42.68
CA ILE A 9 -12.81 46.17 42.55
C ILE A 9 -12.43 45.95 41.10
N VAL A 10 -11.13 45.73 40.86
CA VAL A 10 -10.63 45.28 39.57
C VAL A 10 -10.73 43.74 39.54
N ALA A 11 -11.68 43.22 38.77
CA ALA A 11 -11.79 41.80 38.50
C ALA A 11 -10.83 41.41 37.33
N THR A 12 -9.74 40.74 37.65
CA THR A 12 -8.88 40.12 36.65
C THR A 12 -9.49 38.81 36.14
N LEU A 13 -10.07 38.84 34.95
CA LEU A 13 -10.45 37.63 34.22
C LEU A 13 -9.18 36.93 33.70
N SER A 14 -8.82 35.83 34.33
CA SER A 14 -7.82 34.90 33.79
C SER A 14 -8.47 34.08 32.67
N LEU A 15 -8.20 34.43 31.41
CA LEU A 15 -8.46 33.54 30.27
C LEU A 15 -7.46 32.38 30.33
N ALA A 16 -7.82 31.28 30.94
CA ALA A 16 -7.15 30.01 30.72
C ALA A 16 -7.55 29.52 29.33
N GLY A 17 -6.72 29.81 28.34
CA GLY A 17 -6.84 29.22 27.00
C GLY A 17 -6.70 27.70 27.10
N ALA A 18 -7.80 26.97 26.91
CA ALA A 18 -7.73 25.56 26.65
C ALA A 18 -6.91 25.36 25.33
N LEU A 19 -5.67 24.95 25.49
CA LEU A 19 -4.91 24.38 24.39
C LEU A 19 -5.66 23.10 23.94
N GLY A 20 -6.56 23.27 22.97
CA GLY A 20 -7.22 22.17 22.32
C GLY A 20 -6.11 21.27 21.74
N ALA A 21 -6.00 20.04 22.26
CA ALA A 21 -5.15 19.04 21.66
C ALA A 21 -5.52 18.96 20.16
N GLN A 22 -4.58 19.30 19.28
CA GLN A 22 -4.78 19.04 17.86
C GLN A 22 -5.14 17.55 17.72
N PRO A 23 -6.20 17.20 16.98
CA PRO A 23 -6.47 15.80 16.72
C PRO A 23 -5.21 15.20 16.12
N ALA A 24 -4.76 14.08 16.69
CA ALA A 24 -3.62 13.35 16.17
C ALA A 24 -3.83 13.13 14.67
N PRO A 25 -2.80 13.31 13.82
CA PRO A 25 -2.95 13.14 12.39
C PRO A 25 -3.54 11.75 12.14
N ALA A 26 -4.65 11.71 11.43
CA ALA A 26 -5.33 10.45 11.10
C ALA A 26 -4.45 9.70 10.11
N PHE A 27 -3.69 8.70 10.57
CA PHE A 27 -2.87 7.85 9.71
C PHE A 27 -3.72 7.17 8.64
N LYS A 28 -3.21 7.12 7.41
CA LYS A 28 -3.78 6.29 6.35
C LYS A 28 -3.53 4.83 6.66
N VAL A 29 -4.59 4.01 6.55
CA VAL A 29 -4.54 2.55 6.59
C VAL A 29 -5.14 2.08 5.29
N ILE A 30 -4.30 1.65 4.35
CA ILE A 30 -4.65 1.42 2.95
C ILE A 30 -4.50 -0.07 2.64
N GLY A 31 -5.59 -0.73 2.25
CA GLY A 31 -5.54 -2.14 1.82
C GLY A 31 -5.74 -2.25 0.31
N TYR A 32 -4.95 -3.10 -0.36
CA TYR A 32 -5.25 -3.50 -1.73
C TYR A 32 -6.31 -4.61 -1.72
N TYR A 33 -7.31 -4.47 -2.58
CA TYR A 33 -8.31 -5.50 -2.86
C TYR A 33 -8.12 -6.03 -4.27
N ALA A 34 -7.74 -7.29 -4.38
CA ALA A 34 -7.50 -7.96 -5.66
C ALA A 34 -8.79 -8.58 -6.18
N ASP A 35 -9.32 -8.12 -7.32
CA ASP A 35 -10.63 -8.53 -7.86
C ASP A 35 -10.73 -10.03 -8.15
N TRP A 36 -9.61 -10.68 -8.50
CA TRP A 36 -9.55 -12.14 -8.72
C TRP A 36 -9.68 -12.97 -7.43
N THR A 37 -9.69 -12.31 -6.28
CA THR A 37 -9.91 -12.99 -5.00
C THR A 37 -11.38 -13.02 -4.58
N ALA A 38 -12.25 -12.31 -5.28
CA ALA A 38 -13.65 -12.08 -4.90
C ALA A 38 -14.46 -13.35 -4.57
N ALA A 39 -14.16 -14.46 -5.25
CA ALA A 39 -14.84 -15.74 -4.98
C ALA A 39 -14.47 -16.36 -3.63
N ARG A 40 -13.25 -16.12 -3.12
CA ARG A 40 -12.76 -16.65 -1.83
C ARG A 40 -12.74 -15.62 -0.70
N TYR A 41 -12.73 -14.35 -1.06
CA TYR A 41 -12.72 -13.21 -0.16
C TYR A 41 -13.65 -12.12 -0.70
N PRO A 42 -14.95 -12.22 -0.42
CA PRO A 42 -15.93 -11.24 -0.89
C PRO A 42 -15.60 -9.83 -0.40
N LEU A 43 -15.90 -8.82 -1.23
CA LEU A 43 -15.68 -7.42 -0.86
C LEU A 43 -16.47 -7.03 0.41
N ALA A 44 -17.58 -7.68 0.67
CA ALA A 44 -18.38 -7.47 1.88
C ALA A 44 -17.65 -7.88 3.17
N ASP A 45 -16.63 -8.74 3.09
CA ASP A 45 -15.90 -9.28 4.23
C ASP A 45 -14.66 -8.43 4.59
N ILE A 46 -14.33 -7.41 3.80
CA ILE A 46 -13.20 -6.53 4.14
C ILE A 46 -13.48 -5.80 5.46
N PRO A 47 -12.46 -5.63 6.33
CA PRO A 47 -12.61 -4.97 7.62
C PRO A 47 -12.68 -3.45 7.47
N ALA A 48 -13.68 -2.94 6.75
CA ALA A 48 -13.80 -1.54 6.34
C ALA A 48 -13.75 -0.55 7.50
N ALA A 49 -14.24 -0.92 8.69
CA ALA A 49 -14.13 -0.08 9.90
C ALA A 49 -12.67 0.18 10.33
N LYS A 50 -11.73 -0.68 9.91
CA LYS A 50 -10.31 -0.59 10.25
C LYS A 50 -9.48 0.12 9.17
N LEU A 51 -10.07 0.42 8.01
CA LEU A 51 -9.40 1.00 6.85
C LEU A 51 -9.78 2.47 6.66
N THR A 52 -8.91 3.22 6.02
CA THR A 52 -9.21 4.57 5.52
C THR A 52 -9.39 4.56 4.00
N HIS A 53 -8.63 3.72 3.31
CA HIS A 53 -8.64 3.61 1.85
C HIS A 53 -8.55 2.14 1.42
N VAL A 54 -9.11 1.87 0.25
CA VAL A 54 -8.99 0.60 -0.45
C VAL A 54 -8.58 0.89 -1.89
N ASN A 55 -7.47 0.33 -2.33
CA ASN A 55 -7.04 0.34 -3.71
C ASN A 55 -7.59 -0.91 -4.40
N TYR A 56 -8.49 -0.73 -5.35
CA TYR A 56 -9.05 -1.82 -6.17
C TYR A 56 -8.06 -2.23 -7.25
N ALA A 57 -7.59 -3.44 -7.20
CA ALA A 57 -6.57 -3.99 -8.09
C ALA A 57 -7.20 -5.00 -9.07
N PHE A 58 -7.10 -4.82 -10.39
CA PHE A 58 -6.47 -3.69 -11.06
C PHE A 58 -7.31 -3.20 -12.26
N GLY A 59 -7.26 -1.90 -12.48
CA GLY A 59 -7.49 -1.33 -13.80
C GLY A 59 -6.29 -1.57 -14.71
N LYS A 60 -6.50 -1.47 -16.01
CA LYS A 60 -5.50 -1.70 -17.06
C LYS A 60 -5.54 -0.60 -18.11
N ILE A 61 -4.48 -0.50 -18.88
CA ILE A 61 -4.45 0.36 -20.08
C ILE A 61 -4.84 -0.49 -21.28
N GLY A 62 -5.95 -0.13 -21.92
CA GLY A 62 -6.42 -0.77 -23.14
C GLY A 62 -5.58 -0.42 -24.38
N PRO A 63 -5.77 -1.13 -25.49
CA PRO A 63 -5.03 -0.89 -26.73
C PRO A 63 -5.31 0.50 -27.35
N ASP A 64 -6.41 1.14 -26.98
CA ASP A 64 -6.79 2.51 -27.36
C ASP A 64 -6.26 3.58 -26.36
N ASN A 65 -5.35 3.17 -25.45
CA ASN A 65 -4.79 3.98 -24.37
C ASN A 65 -5.83 4.53 -23.40
N LYS A 66 -6.94 3.82 -23.18
CA LYS A 66 -7.93 4.18 -22.16
C LYS A 66 -7.87 3.23 -20.99
N LEU A 67 -8.37 3.71 -19.85
CA LEU A 67 -8.60 2.88 -18.67
C LEU A 67 -9.62 1.78 -19.01
N THR A 68 -9.27 0.55 -18.71
CA THR A 68 -10.14 -0.64 -18.79
C THR A 68 -10.05 -1.43 -17.48
N TRP A 69 -10.91 -2.41 -17.30
CA TRP A 69 -10.97 -3.28 -16.15
C TRP A 69 -11.59 -4.62 -16.50
N ASN A 70 -11.57 -5.57 -15.59
CA ASN A 70 -12.30 -6.82 -15.75
C ASN A 70 -13.82 -6.56 -15.62
N ALA A 71 -14.48 -6.31 -16.75
CA ALA A 71 -15.90 -5.96 -16.79
C ALA A 71 -16.78 -7.06 -16.16
N ALA A 72 -16.43 -8.33 -16.39
CA ALA A 72 -17.17 -9.45 -15.82
C ALA A 72 -17.23 -9.38 -14.29
N ALA A 73 -16.08 -9.21 -13.62
CA ALA A 73 -16.05 -9.08 -12.17
C ALA A 73 -16.63 -7.75 -11.69
N ALA A 74 -16.35 -6.67 -12.38
CA ALA A 74 -16.68 -5.32 -11.94
C ALA A 74 -18.18 -4.97 -12.03
N THR A 75 -18.86 -5.40 -13.10
CA THR A 75 -20.22 -4.90 -13.42
C THR A 75 -21.23 -5.97 -13.88
N GLU A 76 -20.78 -7.19 -14.19
CA GLU A 76 -21.65 -8.19 -14.81
C GLU A 76 -21.98 -9.38 -13.88
N GLN A 77 -20.98 -9.84 -13.10
CA GLN A 77 -21.14 -10.98 -12.21
C GLN A 77 -21.97 -10.60 -10.98
N VAL A 78 -22.90 -11.48 -10.61
CA VAL A 78 -23.71 -11.33 -9.40
C VAL A 78 -22.94 -11.92 -8.21
N TYR A 79 -22.74 -11.11 -7.18
CA TYR A 79 -22.11 -11.50 -5.92
C TYR A 79 -23.14 -11.61 -4.79
N PRO A 80 -22.84 -12.33 -3.70
CA PRO A 80 -23.72 -12.39 -2.54
C PRO A 80 -24.11 -11.01 -2.03
N GLY A 81 -25.42 -10.75 -1.92
CA GLY A 81 -25.96 -9.46 -1.51
C GLY A 81 -26.26 -8.48 -2.65
N ASP A 82 -25.95 -8.83 -3.91
CA ASP A 82 -26.44 -8.10 -5.07
C ASP A 82 -27.93 -8.35 -5.30
N CYS A 83 -28.61 -7.37 -5.88
CA CYS A 83 -29.97 -7.54 -6.38
C CYS A 83 -29.96 -8.45 -7.61
N THR A 84 -30.97 -9.32 -7.73
CA THR A 84 -31.13 -10.27 -8.86
C THR A 84 -32.18 -9.85 -9.88
N ASP A 85 -32.88 -8.73 -9.63
CA ASP A 85 -33.90 -8.25 -10.56
C ASP A 85 -33.29 -7.70 -11.84
N PRO A 86 -33.99 -7.80 -12.99
CA PRO A 86 -33.52 -7.23 -14.24
C PRO A 86 -33.25 -5.71 -14.14
N GLY A 87 -32.03 -5.29 -14.52
CA GLY A 87 -31.60 -3.88 -14.49
C GLY A 87 -31.04 -3.39 -13.17
N CYS A 88 -30.95 -4.24 -12.15
CA CYS A 88 -30.22 -3.90 -10.93
C CYS A 88 -28.71 -3.79 -11.19
N PRO A 89 -28.01 -2.89 -10.49
CA PRO A 89 -26.56 -2.88 -10.49
C PRO A 89 -26.01 -4.14 -9.81
N HIS A 90 -25.00 -4.76 -10.43
CA HIS A 90 -24.28 -5.89 -9.84
C HIS A 90 -22.77 -5.67 -9.95
N GLY A 91 -22.01 -6.69 -9.54
CA GLY A 91 -20.56 -6.70 -9.63
C GLY A 91 -19.87 -5.99 -8.49
N LEU A 92 -18.55 -6.07 -8.49
CA LEU A 92 -17.74 -5.51 -7.42
C LEU A 92 -17.92 -3.98 -7.29
N PHE A 93 -18.19 -3.27 -8.39
CA PHE A 93 -18.43 -1.82 -8.31
C PHE A 93 -19.73 -1.50 -7.56
N ASN A 94 -20.78 -2.34 -7.72
CA ASN A 94 -21.96 -2.23 -6.89
C ASN A 94 -21.67 -2.56 -5.42
N GLN A 95 -20.89 -3.62 -5.17
CA GLN A 95 -20.47 -3.99 -3.80
C GLN A 95 -19.70 -2.85 -3.11
N ILE A 96 -18.84 -2.10 -3.83
CA ILE A 96 -18.19 -0.90 -3.30
C ILE A 96 -19.25 0.15 -2.88
N SER A 97 -20.26 0.37 -3.71
CA SER A 97 -21.33 1.33 -3.40
C SER A 97 -22.11 0.93 -2.14
N VAL A 98 -22.41 -0.37 -1.99
CA VAL A 98 -23.06 -0.91 -0.79
C VAL A 98 -22.18 -0.75 0.44
N LEU A 99 -20.88 -1.03 0.32
CA LEU A 99 -19.94 -0.92 1.41
C LEU A 99 -19.76 0.54 1.86
N LYS A 100 -19.63 1.48 0.93
CA LYS A 100 -19.49 2.93 1.23
C LYS A 100 -20.73 3.49 1.94
N LYS A 101 -21.94 2.99 1.66
CA LYS A 101 -23.14 3.38 2.42
C LYS A 101 -23.04 2.99 3.88
N LYS A 102 -22.43 1.84 4.19
CA LYS A 102 -22.21 1.36 5.57
C LYS A 102 -20.99 2.01 6.23
N HIS A 103 -19.96 2.32 5.43
CA HIS A 103 -18.68 2.84 5.87
C HIS A 103 -18.27 4.09 5.05
N PRO A 104 -18.97 5.24 5.20
CA PRO A 104 -18.79 6.41 4.33
C PRO A 104 -17.42 7.09 4.48
N HIS A 105 -16.65 6.72 5.50
CA HIS A 105 -15.30 7.21 5.72
C HIS A 105 -14.24 6.53 4.84
N VAL A 106 -14.55 5.35 4.26
CA VAL A 106 -13.61 4.60 3.42
C VAL A 106 -13.61 5.15 2.01
N ARG A 107 -12.43 5.48 1.52
CA ARG A 107 -12.21 5.91 0.14
C ARG A 107 -11.74 4.75 -0.73
N PHE A 108 -12.24 4.69 -1.95
CA PHE A 108 -11.84 3.68 -2.93
C PHE A 108 -11.11 4.32 -4.10
N LEU A 109 -9.94 3.80 -4.45
CA LEU A 109 -9.19 4.22 -5.63
C LEU A 109 -9.13 3.07 -6.62
N MET A 110 -9.23 3.38 -7.92
CA MET A 110 -8.89 2.43 -8.97
C MET A 110 -7.36 2.42 -9.10
N SER A 111 -6.73 1.31 -8.72
CA SER A 111 -5.30 1.10 -8.97
C SER A 111 -5.09 0.54 -10.36
N VAL A 112 -4.20 1.16 -11.14
CA VAL A 112 -3.98 0.82 -12.55
C VAL A 112 -2.57 0.32 -12.74
N GLY A 113 -2.43 -0.88 -13.32
CA GLY A 113 -1.14 -1.50 -13.59
C GLY A 113 -0.88 -2.75 -12.78
N GLY A 114 0.07 -2.69 -11.86
CA GLY A 114 0.60 -3.83 -11.13
C GLY A 114 1.64 -4.60 -11.95
N TRP A 115 2.23 -5.64 -11.34
CA TRP A 115 3.37 -6.38 -11.91
C TRP A 115 3.17 -6.86 -13.35
N THR A 116 2.00 -7.44 -13.66
CA THR A 116 1.73 -8.05 -14.97
C THR A 116 1.22 -7.09 -16.03
N ASP A 117 0.58 -6.00 -15.62
CA ASP A 117 -0.14 -5.10 -16.53
C ASP A 117 0.55 -3.73 -16.71
N SER A 118 1.81 -3.60 -16.27
CA SER A 118 2.62 -2.38 -16.42
C SER A 118 3.18 -2.16 -17.83
N GLY A 119 3.20 -3.18 -18.68
CA GLY A 119 3.77 -3.08 -20.04
C GLY A 119 3.25 -1.92 -20.89
N PRO A 120 1.94 -1.69 -20.98
CA PRO A 120 1.39 -0.60 -21.79
C PRO A 120 1.78 0.82 -21.37
N PHE A 121 2.24 1.02 -20.12
CA PHE A 121 2.66 2.35 -19.65
C PHE A 121 3.81 2.94 -20.48
N TYR A 122 4.80 2.12 -20.89
CA TYR A 122 5.97 2.63 -21.60
C TYR A 122 5.61 3.38 -22.89
N GLU A 123 4.68 2.84 -23.67
CA GLU A 123 4.23 3.50 -24.89
C GLU A 123 3.19 4.59 -24.62
N MET A 124 2.25 4.35 -23.71
CA MET A 124 1.21 5.32 -23.38
C MET A 124 1.82 6.59 -22.78
N ALA A 125 2.75 6.47 -21.83
CA ALA A 125 3.38 7.60 -21.17
C ALA A 125 4.35 8.38 -22.09
N ALA A 126 4.88 7.78 -23.15
CA ALA A 126 5.86 8.41 -24.03
C ALA A 126 5.27 9.52 -24.91
N ALA A 127 3.96 9.52 -25.19
CA ALA A 127 3.33 10.47 -26.09
C ALA A 127 2.24 11.32 -25.41
N GLU A 128 2.29 12.64 -25.60
CA GLU A 128 1.34 13.57 -24.97
C GLU A 128 -0.12 13.22 -25.28
N ALA A 129 -0.45 12.97 -26.55
CA ALA A 129 -1.81 12.62 -26.96
C ALA A 129 -2.32 11.33 -26.29
N ARG A 130 -1.44 10.32 -26.09
CA ARG A 130 -1.80 9.07 -25.41
C ARG A 130 -2.00 9.30 -23.90
N ARG A 131 -1.12 10.08 -23.26
CA ARG A 131 -1.29 10.48 -21.86
C ARG A 131 -2.60 11.21 -21.63
N GLN A 132 -2.96 12.14 -22.55
CA GLN A 132 -4.21 12.87 -22.47
C GLN A 132 -5.42 11.94 -22.63
N THR A 133 -5.38 11.03 -23.63
CA THR A 133 -6.44 10.02 -23.84
C THR A 133 -6.65 9.17 -22.59
N PHE A 134 -5.57 8.72 -21.94
CA PHE A 134 -5.65 7.95 -20.72
C PHE A 134 -6.22 8.78 -19.56
N ALA A 135 -5.72 9.99 -19.36
CA ALA A 135 -6.15 10.88 -18.30
C ALA A 135 -7.65 11.25 -18.42
N ASP A 136 -8.11 11.57 -19.65
CA ASP A 136 -9.51 11.86 -19.92
C ASP A 136 -10.41 10.63 -19.65
N SER A 137 -9.92 9.43 -19.98
CA SER A 137 -10.66 8.19 -19.67
C SER A 137 -10.76 7.92 -18.18
N CYS A 138 -9.73 8.25 -17.39
CA CYS A 138 -9.77 8.17 -15.93
C CYS A 138 -10.79 9.16 -15.34
N ALA A 139 -10.82 10.39 -15.85
CA ALA A 139 -11.81 11.37 -15.42
C ALA A 139 -13.25 10.93 -15.77
N ALA A 140 -13.45 10.37 -16.97
CA ALA A 140 -14.73 9.81 -17.36
C ALA A 140 -15.14 8.61 -16.50
N PHE A 141 -14.19 7.76 -16.10
CA PHE A 141 -14.41 6.65 -15.18
C PHE A 141 -14.92 7.16 -13.82
N LEU A 142 -14.24 8.11 -13.19
CA LEU A 142 -14.64 8.65 -11.88
C LEU A 142 -16.02 9.31 -11.94
N LYS A 143 -16.34 9.98 -13.04
CA LYS A 143 -17.69 10.55 -13.27
C LYS A 143 -18.76 9.46 -13.42
N THR A 144 -18.44 8.34 -14.06
CA THR A 144 -19.38 7.23 -14.30
C THR A 144 -19.57 6.37 -13.04
N TYR A 145 -18.50 6.21 -12.26
CA TYR A 145 -18.46 5.37 -11.07
C TYR A 145 -18.10 6.21 -9.82
N PRO A 146 -19.01 7.04 -9.31
CA PRO A 146 -18.75 7.99 -8.22
C PRO A 146 -18.47 7.33 -6.87
N GLN A 147 -18.54 6.00 -6.79
CA GLN A 147 -18.08 5.25 -5.63
C GLN A 147 -16.57 5.16 -5.53
N PHE A 148 -15.83 5.44 -6.62
CA PHE A 148 -14.39 5.63 -6.57
C PHE A 148 -14.06 7.11 -6.29
N ASP A 149 -13.07 7.32 -5.46
CA ASP A 149 -12.62 8.63 -4.95
C ASP A 149 -11.28 9.04 -5.56
N GLY A 150 -10.78 8.31 -6.56
CA GLY A 150 -9.50 8.63 -7.19
C GLY A 150 -8.87 7.48 -7.97
N ILE A 151 -7.65 7.76 -8.42
CA ILE A 151 -6.80 6.86 -9.21
C ILE A 151 -5.49 6.65 -8.49
N ASP A 152 -5.05 5.39 -8.42
CA ASP A 152 -3.71 4.99 -8.00
C ASP A 152 -2.95 4.46 -9.22
N ILE A 153 -1.71 4.86 -9.43
CA ILE A 153 -0.89 4.39 -10.56
C ILE A 153 0.19 3.46 -10.02
N ASP A 154 0.12 2.22 -10.43
CA ASP A 154 1.05 1.16 -10.06
C ASP A 154 1.86 0.71 -11.29
N TRP A 155 2.82 1.55 -11.70
CA TRP A 155 3.73 1.25 -12.80
C TRP A 155 5.00 0.58 -12.29
N GLU A 156 5.13 -0.73 -12.56
CA GLU A 156 6.21 -1.58 -12.08
C GLU A 156 7.15 -2.04 -13.22
N HIS A 157 8.25 -1.38 -13.52
CA HIS A 157 8.71 -0.09 -12.97
C HIS A 157 9.16 0.81 -14.12
N PRO A 158 9.05 2.13 -14.05
CA PRO A 158 9.27 3.01 -15.21
C PRO A 158 10.62 2.84 -15.89
N VAL A 159 11.72 2.73 -15.12
CA VAL A 159 13.07 2.70 -15.70
C VAL A 159 13.70 1.32 -15.63
N ALA A 160 13.64 0.67 -14.47
CA ALA A 160 14.30 -0.62 -14.27
C ALA A 160 13.66 -1.42 -13.12
N GLY A 161 13.76 -2.75 -13.21
CA GLY A 161 13.28 -3.66 -12.16
C GLY A 161 11.95 -4.35 -12.45
N GLY A 162 11.22 -3.91 -13.48
CA GLY A 162 9.97 -4.54 -13.91
C GLY A 162 10.18 -5.73 -14.85
N LEU A 163 9.06 -6.33 -15.29
CA LEU A 163 9.06 -7.43 -16.27
C LEU A 163 9.57 -6.97 -17.65
N GLN A 164 9.42 -5.71 -17.97
CA GLN A 164 9.89 -5.12 -19.21
C GLN A 164 11.00 -4.10 -18.94
N PRO A 165 12.00 -3.98 -19.82
CA PRO A 165 13.04 -3.00 -19.68
C PRO A 165 12.49 -1.61 -19.99
N GLY A 166 12.48 -0.72 -18.99
CA GLY A 166 12.21 0.69 -19.16
C GLY A 166 13.44 1.44 -19.68
N GLN A 167 13.30 2.74 -19.84
CA GLN A 167 14.34 3.64 -20.31
C GLN A 167 14.47 4.85 -19.39
N PRO A 168 15.63 5.54 -19.34
CA PRO A 168 15.80 6.71 -18.49
C PRO A 168 14.75 7.82 -18.69
N ARG A 169 14.25 7.99 -19.93
CA ARG A 169 13.19 8.95 -20.25
C ARG A 169 11.84 8.63 -19.57
N ASP A 170 11.63 7.38 -19.15
CA ASP A 170 10.36 6.97 -18.55
C ASP A 170 10.18 7.54 -17.14
N ALA A 171 11.26 7.94 -16.47
CA ALA A 171 11.18 8.73 -15.24
C ALA A 171 10.44 10.05 -15.47
N HIS A 172 10.84 10.80 -16.51
CA HIS A 172 10.20 12.07 -16.86
C HIS A 172 8.79 11.85 -17.48
N ASN A 173 8.62 10.84 -18.31
CA ASN A 173 7.31 10.46 -18.85
C ASN A 173 6.30 10.17 -17.74
N TYR A 174 6.75 9.60 -16.62
CA TYR A 174 5.89 9.35 -15.46
C TYR A 174 5.40 10.65 -14.83
N VAL A 175 6.28 11.64 -14.64
CA VAL A 175 5.87 12.97 -14.17
C VAL A 175 4.84 13.61 -15.10
N LEU A 176 5.08 13.55 -16.42
CA LEU A 176 4.15 14.09 -17.41
C LEU A 176 2.79 13.37 -17.40
N LEU A 177 2.78 12.06 -17.19
CA LEU A 177 1.54 11.27 -17.03
C LEU A 177 0.76 11.72 -15.79
N LEU A 178 1.42 11.80 -14.63
CA LEU A 178 0.79 12.21 -13.38
C LEU A 178 0.25 13.65 -13.46
N ALA A 179 0.97 14.55 -14.13
CA ALA A 179 0.50 15.91 -14.38
C ALA A 179 -0.73 15.94 -15.30
N ALA A 180 -0.79 15.09 -16.32
CA ALA A 180 -1.96 14.97 -17.19
C ALA A 180 -3.18 14.42 -16.41
N LEU A 181 -2.98 13.39 -15.60
CA LEU A 181 -4.02 12.83 -14.74
C LEU A 181 -4.54 13.88 -13.76
N ARG A 182 -3.67 14.58 -13.04
CA ARG A 182 -4.09 15.62 -12.08
C ARG A 182 -4.90 16.73 -12.77
N ARG A 183 -4.51 17.17 -13.97
CA ARG A 183 -5.30 18.16 -14.73
C ARG A 183 -6.68 17.63 -15.12
N ALA A 184 -6.78 16.36 -15.49
CA ALA A 184 -8.03 15.77 -15.97
C ALA A 184 -9.02 15.47 -14.83
N ILE A 185 -8.53 14.93 -13.70
CA ILE A 185 -9.40 14.54 -12.57
C ILE A 185 -9.66 15.69 -11.58
N GLY A 186 -8.91 16.80 -11.67
CA GLY A 186 -9.03 17.93 -10.75
C GLY A 186 -8.35 17.68 -9.41
N THR A 187 -8.64 18.52 -8.41
CA THR A 187 -8.03 18.49 -7.06
C THR A 187 -8.92 17.80 -6.01
N ASP A 188 -10.18 17.57 -6.34
CA ASP A 188 -11.14 16.95 -5.42
C ASP A 188 -11.01 15.42 -5.40
N GLU A 189 -10.46 14.84 -6.47
CA GLU A 189 -10.20 13.41 -6.60
C GLU A 189 -8.77 13.06 -6.19
N LEU A 190 -8.59 11.92 -5.57
CA LEU A 190 -7.28 11.44 -5.12
C LEU A 190 -6.44 10.94 -6.30
N LEU A 191 -5.16 11.29 -6.29
CA LEU A 191 -4.16 10.77 -7.22
C LEU A 191 -2.96 10.26 -6.42
N THR A 192 -2.71 8.97 -6.50
CA THR A 192 -1.63 8.31 -5.78
C THR A 192 -0.79 7.43 -6.70
N VAL A 193 0.33 6.97 -6.19
CA VAL A 193 1.18 6.01 -6.88
C VAL A 193 1.62 4.90 -5.93
N ALA A 194 1.87 3.70 -6.48
CA ALA A 194 2.70 2.69 -5.85
C ALA A 194 4.07 2.67 -6.54
N VAL A 195 5.16 2.69 -5.77
CA VAL A 195 6.52 2.72 -6.29
C VAL A 195 7.38 1.64 -5.64
N GLY A 196 8.30 1.07 -6.40
CA GLY A 196 9.24 0.09 -5.89
C GLY A 196 10.21 0.69 -4.86
N ALA A 197 10.68 -0.13 -3.94
CA ALA A 197 11.52 0.29 -2.82
C ALA A 197 13.02 0.00 -3.01
N GLY A 198 13.39 -0.76 -4.04
CA GLY A 198 14.81 -1.01 -4.32
C GLY A 198 15.50 0.18 -5.00
N PRO A 199 16.82 0.32 -4.87
CA PRO A 199 17.56 1.44 -5.46
C PRO A 199 17.33 1.63 -6.95
N ARG A 200 17.18 0.55 -7.71
CA ARG A 200 16.90 0.59 -9.16
C ARG A 200 15.56 1.25 -9.50
N ALA A 201 14.57 1.11 -8.61
CA ALA A 201 13.26 1.73 -8.79
C ALA A 201 13.23 3.15 -8.24
N ILE A 202 13.94 3.42 -7.12
CA ILE A 202 13.91 4.74 -6.45
C ILE A 202 14.82 5.75 -7.15
N ASP A 203 16.10 5.37 -7.41
CA ASP A 203 17.14 6.34 -7.76
C ASP A 203 16.84 7.14 -9.04
N PRO A 204 16.24 6.58 -10.10
CA PRO A 204 15.99 7.32 -11.34
C PRO A 204 14.78 8.25 -11.31
N LEU A 205 13.83 8.13 -10.33
CA LEU A 205 12.58 8.88 -10.36
C LEU A 205 12.72 10.32 -9.86
N GLU A 206 11.89 11.20 -10.43
CA GLU A 206 11.80 12.65 -10.14
C GLU A 206 10.74 12.90 -9.05
N TYR A 207 11.03 12.47 -7.82
CA TYR A 207 10.04 12.43 -6.73
C TYR A 207 9.49 13.80 -6.30
N ASP A 208 10.30 14.85 -6.36
CA ASP A 208 9.86 16.22 -6.04
C ASP A 208 8.76 16.68 -7.02
N ALA A 209 8.98 16.47 -8.32
CA ALA A 209 8.00 16.78 -9.35
C ALA A 209 6.74 15.90 -9.24
N MET A 210 6.89 14.61 -8.92
CA MET A 210 5.77 13.71 -8.67
C MET A 210 4.95 14.17 -7.45
N ALA A 211 5.60 14.47 -6.33
CA ALA A 211 4.95 14.87 -5.08
C ALA A 211 4.16 16.18 -5.21
N ALA A 212 4.52 17.05 -6.17
CA ALA A 212 3.80 18.30 -6.42
C ALA A 212 2.36 18.06 -6.90
N VAL A 213 2.07 16.93 -7.56
CA VAL A 213 0.75 16.62 -8.14
C VAL A 213 0.04 15.46 -7.45
N LEU A 214 0.76 14.70 -6.59
CA LEU A 214 0.21 13.55 -5.88
C LEU A 214 -0.35 13.93 -4.52
N ASP A 215 -1.36 13.20 -4.06
CA ASP A 215 -1.83 13.24 -2.67
C ASP A 215 -0.88 12.49 -1.75
N TRP A 216 -0.39 11.31 -2.16
CA TRP A 216 0.66 10.56 -1.48
C TRP A 216 1.34 9.53 -2.40
N VAL A 217 2.45 8.98 -1.91
CA VAL A 217 3.26 7.93 -2.53
C VAL A 217 3.22 6.70 -1.64
N ASN A 218 2.71 5.57 -2.13
CA ASN A 218 2.82 4.26 -1.50
C ASN A 218 4.17 3.64 -1.90
N VAL A 219 5.01 3.28 -0.93
CA VAL A 219 6.29 2.64 -1.21
C VAL A 219 6.16 1.15 -0.94
N MET A 220 6.37 0.32 -1.93
CA MET A 220 6.29 -1.14 -1.85
C MET A 220 7.54 -1.70 -1.16
N THR A 221 7.68 -1.49 0.16
CA THR A 221 8.83 -1.93 0.96
C THR A 221 8.76 -3.42 1.30
N TYR A 222 8.62 -4.21 0.24
CA TYR A 222 8.58 -5.66 0.25
C TYR A 222 9.13 -6.21 -1.09
N ASP A 223 9.18 -7.53 -1.21
CA ASP A 223 9.83 -8.25 -2.32
C ASP A 223 11.33 -7.94 -2.46
N PHE A 224 11.96 -7.50 -1.39
CA PHE A 224 13.40 -7.27 -1.35
C PHE A 224 14.17 -8.55 -1.69
N HIS A 225 13.69 -9.69 -1.16
CA HIS A 225 14.14 -11.03 -1.52
C HIS A 225 12.90 -11.87 -1.85
N SER A 226 12.64 -12.09 -3.13
CA SER A 226 11.44 -12.79 -3.62
C SER A 226 11.75 -14.02 -4.46
N GLY A 227 13.02 -14.31 -4.70
CA GLY A 227 13.47 -15.43 -5.52
C GLY A 227 15.01 -15.53 -5.57
N GLY A 228 15.51 -16.31 -6.51
CA GLY A 228 16.94 -16.58 -6.62
C GLY A 228 17.41 -17.67 -5.67
N SER A 229 18.73 -17.85 -5.56
CA SER A 229 19.33 -18.95 -4.81
C SER A 229 19.59 -18.63 -3.34
N ARG A 230 19.40 -17.39 -2.88
CA ARG A 230 19.72 -16.99 -1.52
C ARG A 230 18.46 -16.63 -0.74
N ALA A 231 18.23 -17.29 0.39
CA ALA A 231 17.17 -16.99 1.32
C ALA A 231 17.45 -15.65 2.02
N GLY A 232 16.49 -14.74 1.99
CA GLY A 232 16.62 -13.41 2.56
C GLY A 232 15.28 -12.82 2.99
N PHE A 233 15.30 -11.69 3.68
CA PHE A 233 14.10 -11.07 4.22
C PHE A 233 13.25 -10.41 3.14
N ASN A 234 11.97 -10.75 3.10
CA ASN A 234 11.00 -10.16 2.18
C ASN A 234 10.80 -8.66 2.41
N ALA A 235 10.78 -8.23 3.67
CA ALA A 235 10.42 -6.86 4.04
C ALA A 235 11.10 -6.42 5.34
N ALA A 236 12.44 -6.44 5.38
CA ALA A 236 13.21 -5.96 6.52
C ALA A 236 12.85 -4.51 6.87
N LEU A 237 12.77 -4.19 8.18
CA LEU A 237 12.58 -2.80 8.63
C LEU A 237 13.89 -2.02 8.54
N TYR A 238 15.01 -2.64 8.94
CA TYR A 238 16.37 -2.09 8.87
C TYR A 238 17.32 -3.08 8.20
N ASP A 239 18.42 -2.59 7.69
CA ASP A 239 19.48 -3.46 7.16
C ASP A 239 20.09 -4.33 8.23
N HIS A 240 20.30 -5.60 7.91
CA HIS A 240 21.06 -6.54 8.70
C HIS A 240 22.02 -7.32 7.79
N ASP A 241 23.13 -6.69 7.47
CA ASP A 241 24.25 -7.27 6.70
C ASP A 241 23.79 -7.97 5.41
N ASP A 242 22.83 -7.36 4.67
CA ASP A 242 22.37 -7.90 3.39
C ASP A 242 23.53 -7.93 2.38
N PRO A 243 24.01 -9.11 2.00
CA PRO A 243 25.16 -9.22 1.10
C PRO A 243 24.84 -8.82 -0.35
N SER A 244 23.56 -8.63 -0.68
CA SER A 244 23.11 -8.20 -2.00
C SER A 244 23.14 -6.68 -2.12
N ASN A 245 22.52 -6.01 -1.19
CA ASN A 245 22.44 -4.55 -1.13
C ASN A 245 21.89 -4.09 0.24
N PRO A 246 22.67 -3.37 1.05
CA PRO A 246 22.24 -2.89 2.37
C PRO A 246 21.04 -1.93 2.31
N ARG A 247 20.68 -1.38 1.15
CA ARG A 247 19.51 -0.49 0.97
C ARG A 247 18.19 -1.22 0.74
N LEU A 248 18.15 -2.56 0.82
CA LEU A 248 16.92 -3.36 0.62
C LEU A 248 16.18 -3.53 1.96
N ASN A 249 15.71 -2.42 2.52
CA ASN A 249 14.89 -2.37 3.72
C ASN A 249 13.98 -1.14 3.72
N LEU A 250 12.96 -1.15 4.59
CA LEU A 250 11.97 -0.07 4.67
C LEU A 250 12.60 1.28 5.03
N HIS A 251 13.52 1.28 6.02
CA HIS A 251 14.11 2.53 6.50
C HIS A 251 14.87 3.25 5.39
N ASP A 252 15.78 2.56 4.70
CA ASP A 252 16.61 3.17 3.67
C ASP A 252 15.79 3.58 2.44
N ALA A 253 14.78 2.78 2.06
CA ALA A 253 13.85 3.14 0.99
C ALA A 253 13.08 4.43 1.33
N ALA A 254 12.54 4.53 2.55
CA ALA A 254 11.83 5.72 3.01
C ALA A 254 12.74 6.95 3.05
N GLN A 255 13.95 6.83 3.63
CA GLN A 255 14.90 7.94 3.69
C GLN A 255 15.37 8.39 2.29
N ALA A 256 15.59 7.44 1.37
CA ALA A 256 15.96 7.76 -0.01
C ALA A 256 14.89 8.60 -0.71
N ILE A 257 13.60 8.22 -0.59
CA ILE A 257 12.50 8.96 -1.21
C ILE A 257 12.29 10.33 -0.54
N LEU A 258 12.37 10.41 0.79
CA LEU A 258 12.29 11.68 1.51
C LEU A 258 13.42 12.64 1.12
N SER A 259 14.64 12.13 0.92
CA SER A 259 15.78 12.95 0.48
C SER A 259 15.61 13.51 -0.94
N LYS A 260 14.71 12.93 -1.74
CA LYS A 260 14.34 13.38 -3.09
C LYS A 260 13.14 14.36 -3.11
N GLY A 261 12.72 14.88 -1.95
CA GLY A 261 11.75 15.97 -1.86
C GLY A 261 10.31 15.56 -1.60
N VAL A 262 10.00 14.28 -1.38
CA VAL A 262 8.65 13.88 -0.94
C VAL A 262 8.45 14.31 0.52
N PRO A 263 7.39 15.09 0.84
CA PRO A 263 7.07 15.42 2.22
C PRO A 263 6.69 14.16 3.02
N ARG A 264 7.05 14.12 4.32
CA ARG A 264 6.75 12.97 5.19
C ARG A 264 5.27 12.62 5.25
N GLU A 265 4.42 13.63 5.29
CA GLU A 265 2.96 13.54 5.28
C GLU A 265 2.37 13.04 3.94
N LYS A 266 3.20 12.87 2.93
CA LYS A 266 2.84 12.25 1.64
C LYS A 266 3.50 10.89 1.42
N LEU A 267 4.29 10.37 2.36
CA LEU A 267 4.93 9.06 2.22
C LEU A 267 4.20 7.99 3.04
N VAL A 268 3.77 6.92 2.40
CA VAL A 268 3.07 5.77 2.99
C VAL A 268 3.97 4.54 2.90
N ALA A 269 4.24 3.89 4.03
CA ALA A 269 5.04 2.68 4.08
C ALA A 269 4.22 1.46 3.65
N GLY A 270 4.71 0.67 2.69
CA GLY A 270 4.09 -0.57 2.25
C GLY A 270 4.56 -1.77 3.06
N VAL A 271 3.66 -2.69 3.38
CA VAL A 271 3.99 -3.93 4.09
C VAL A 271 3.30 -5.12 3.42
N PRO A 272 3.93 -6.32 3.42
CA PRO A 272 3.32 -7.48 2.80
C PRO A 272 2.49 -8.26 3.82
N PHE A 273 1.33 -8.74 3.40
CA PHE A 273 0.56 -9.73 4.16
C PHE A 273 0.76 -11.14 3.61
N TYR A 274 1.98 -11.43 3.13
CA TYR A 274 2.37 -12.71 2.55
C TYR A 274 3.83 -13.01 2.84
N GLY A 275 4.22 -14.27 2.62
CA GLY A 275 5.61 -14.73 2.77
C GLY A 275 6.25 -15.16 1.46
N ARG A 276 7.56 -15.29 1.50
CA ARG A 276 8.41 -15.87 0.46
C ARG A 276 9.18 -17.05 1.03
N GLY A 277 9.55 -18.03 0.20
CA GLY A 277 10.22 -19.21 0.72
C GLY A 277 11.23 -19.82 -0.24
N TRP A 278 12.16 -20.55 0.35
CA TRP A 278 13.20 -21.31 -0.36
C TRP A 278 13.23 -22.74 0.15
N SER A 279 13.56 -23.66 -0.73
CA SER A 279 13.81 -25.07 -0.45
C SER A 279 15.29 -25.39 -0.62
N GLY A 280 15.73 -26.51 -0.01
CA GLY A 280 17.13 -26.94 -0.04
C GLY A 280 18.07 -26.00 0.71
N VAL A 281 17.59 -25.33 1.77
CA VAL A 281 18.35 -24.43 2.64
C VAL A 281 18.91 -25.24 3.80
N GLU A 282 20.23 -25.32 3.93
CA GLU A 282 20.91 -26.19 4.89
C GLU A 282 21.05 -25.60 6.30
N SER A 283 20.71 -24.33 6.49
CA SER A 283 20.85 -23.62 7.77
C SER A 283 19.66 -22.72 8.04
N SER A 284 19.35 -22.52 9.33
CA SER A 284 18.35 -21.54 9.77
C SER A 284 18.79 -20.09 9.57
N SER A 285 20.07 -19.82 9.32
CA SER A 285 20.59 -18.46 9.17
C SER A 285 20.07 -17.82 7.89
N ALA A 286 19.76 -16.52 7.94
CA ALA A 286 19.53 -15.71 6.76
C ALA A 286 20.75 -15.74 5.83
N TRP A 287 20.55 -15.40 4.57
CA TRP A 287 21.55 -15.35 3.50
C TRP A 287 22.13 -16.70 3.09
N THR A 288 21.57 -17.80 3.61
CA THR A 288 21.95 -19.16 3.19
C THR A 288 21.42 -19.47 1.79
N THR A 289 22.25 -20.17 0.99
CA THR A 289 21.85 -20.60 -0.34
C THR A 289 20.83 -21.74 -0.27
N GLY A 290 19.75 -21.60 -1.01
CA GLY A 290 18.77 -22.67 -1.28
C GLY A 290 18.90 -23.18 -2.71
N THR A 291 18.23 -24.28 -3.02
CA THR A 291 18.25 -24.91 -4.34
C THR A 291 17.00 -24.67 -5.17
N GLY A 292 15.93 -24.14 -4.54
CA GLY A 292 14.68 -23.85 -5.21
C GLY A 292 13.81 -22.84 -4.45
N THR A 293 12.69 -22.46 -5.05
CA THR A 293 11.67 -21.62 -4.43
C THR A 293 10.61 -22.48 -3.77
N LEU A 294 10.05 -22.01 -2.67
CA LEU A 294 8.92 -22.60 -1.95
C LEU A 294 7.72 -21.68 -2.09
N ARG A 295 6.56 -22.19 -2.52
CA ARG A 295 5.32 -21.42 -2.55
C ARG A 295 4.74 -21.31 -1.16
N VAL A 296 4.68 -20.12 -0.62
CA VAL A 296 4.21 -19.81 0.74
C VAL A 296 2.79 -19.24 0.74
N GLY A 297 2.55 -18.18 -0.03
CA GLY A 297 1.27 -17.49 -0.11
C GLY A 297 1.05 -16.48 1.00
N GLY A 298 -0.22 -16.16 1.25
CA GLY A 298 -0.65 -15.18 2.26
C GLY A 298 -0.38 -15.61 3.70
N TYR A 299 -0.39 -14.64 4.60
CA TYR A 299 -0.17 -14.87 6.03
C TYR A 299 -1.18 -15.86 6.62
N ARG A 300 -2.45 -15.81 6.23
CA ARG A 300 -3.46 -16.81 6.62
C ARG A 300 -2.98 -18.23 6.34
N ASN A 301 -2.40 -18.50 5.15
CA ASN A 301 -1.85 -19.81 4.84
C ASN A 301 -0.64 -20.17 5.71
N ILE A 302 0.19 -19.18 6.06
CA ILE A 302 1.34 -19.41 6.95
C ILE A 302 0.83 -19.87 8.32
N VAL A 303 -0.17 -19.21 8.88
CA VAL A 303 -0.79 -19.56 10.17
C VAL A 303 -1.48 -20.93 10.11
N GLU A 304 -2.21 -21.20 9.04
CA GLU A 304 -3.02 -22.42 8.92
C GLU A 304 -2.20 -23.66 8.56
N THR A 305 -1.09 -23.47 7.85
CA THR A 305 -0.27 -24.57 7.32
C THR A 305 1.09 -24.65 8.02
N PHE A 306 1.95 -23.66 7.81
CA PHE A 306 3.36 -23.77 8.20
C PHE A 306 3.56 -23.71 9.70
N LEU A 307 2.88 -22.80 10.43
CA LEU A 307 2.97 -22.69 11.88
C LEU A 307 2.35 -23.90 12.62
N LYS A 308 1.48 -24.67 11.96
CA LYS A 308 0.88 -25.90 12.52
C LYS A 308 1.65 -27.16 12.12
N THR A 309 2.53 -27.08 11.12
CA THR A 309 3.30 -28.24 10.65
C THR A 309 4.50 -28.48 11.59
N PRO A 310 4.64 -29.69 12.17
CA PRO A 310 5.78 -30.01 13.01
C PRO A 310 7.11 -29.79 12.30
N GLY A 311 8.11 -29.38 13.05
CA GLY A 311 9.48 -29.16 12.57
C GLY A 311 9.78 -27.72 12.10
N TYR A 312 8.77 -26.89 11.81
CA TYR A 312 9.02 -25.48 11.62
C TYR A 312 9.25 -24.79 12.95
N GLN A 313 10.37 -24.06 13.05
CA GLN A 313 10.71 -23.22 14.17
C GLN A 313 10.72 -21.75 13.76
N ARG A 314 10.14 -20.88 14.59
CA ARG A 314 10.18 -19.44 14.42
C ARG A 314 11.47 -18.87 14.95
N TYR A 315 12.12 -18.07 14.15
CA TYR A 315 13.29 -17.26 14.49
C TYR A 315 12.91 -15.78 14.42
N TRP A 316 13.74 -14.94 14.97
CA TRP A 316 13.58 -13.49 14.99
C TRP A 316 14.90 -12.78 14.76
N ASP A 317 14.90 -11.73 13.94
CA ASP A 317 16.05 -10.87 13.74
C ASP A 317 15.86 -9.54 14.48
N ASP A 318 16.74 -9.27 15.45
CA ASP A 318 16.63 -8.08 16.29
C ASP A 318 17.08 -6.79 15.59
N VAL A 319 17.78 -6.87 14.49
CA VAL A 319 18.16 -5.70 13.67
C VAL A 319 17.12 -5.45 12.60
N ALA A 320 16.88 -6.42 11.72
CA ALA A 320 15.90 -6.31 10.64
C ALA A 320 14.43 -6.25 11.11
N LYS A 321 14.16 -6.62 12.39
CA LYS A 321 12.82 -6.60 13.01
C LYS A 321 11.80 -7.44 12.27
N VAL A 322 12.22 -8.61 11.81
CA VAL A 322 11.38 -9.55 11.07
C VAL A 322 11.52 -10.98 11.58
N PRO A 323 10.43 -11.79 11.51
CA PRO A 323 10.47 -13.22 11.77
C PRO A 323 10.82 -14.00 10.49
N TRP A 324 11.29 -15.24 10.71
CA TRP A 324 11.29 -16.28 9.69
C TRP A 324 11.03 -17.66 10.29
N LEU A 325 10.63 -18.59 9.45
CA LEU A 325 10.49 -20.00 9.79
C LEU A 325 11.60 -20.80 9.12
N TYR A 326 12.08 -21.80 9.83
CA TYR A 326 12.99 -22.79 9.27
C TYR A 326 12.59 -24.19 9.72
N ASN A 327 12.60 -25.14 8.77
CA ASN A 327 12.40 -26.56 9.01
C ASN A 327 13.66 -27.31 8.57
N ALA A 328 14.42 -27.84 9.53
CA ALA A 328 15.70 -28.50 9.26
C ALA A 328 15.54 -29.84 8.52
N GLU A 329 14.46 -30.57 8.76
CA GLU A 329 14.19 -31.85 8.09
C GLU A 329 13.83 -31.65 6.62
N LYS A 330 12.96 -30.65 6.34
CA LYS A 330 12.53 -30.30 4.97
C LYS A 330 13.51 -29.40 4.26
N LYS A 331 14.45 -28.77 4.97
CA LYS A 331 15.39 -27.77 4.47
C LYS A 331 14.66 -26.59 3.82
N GLU A 332 13.59 -26.14 4.47
CA GLU A 332 12.73 -25.04 4.01
C GLU A 332 12.89 -23.82 4.90
N TRP A 333 13.08 -22.67 4.28
CA TRP A 333 13.24 -21.36 4.92
C TRP A 333 12.18 -20.39 4.38
N ILE A 334 11.45 -19.72 5.28
CA ILE A 334 10.31 -18.86 4.95
C ILE A 334 10.46 -17.53 5.65
N THR A 335 10.52 -16.43 4.90
CA THR A 335 10.38 -15.07 5.40
C THR A 335 8.92 -14.63 5.35
N TYR A 336 8.46 -13.94 6.38
CA TYR A 336 7.08 -13.48 6.48
C TYR A 336 6.97 -12.31 7.47
N GLU A 337 5.78 -11.79 7.66
CA GLU A 337 5.44 -10.85 8.74
C GLU A 337 4.58 -11.56 9.78
N ASP A 338 4.72 -11.14 11.04
CA ASP A 338 3.83 -11.55 12.14
C ASP A 338 3.32 -10.32 12.92
N PRO A 339 2.44 -10.49 13.91
CA PRO A 339 1.95 -9.36 14.70
C PRO A 339 3.05 -8.53 15.39
N GLN A 340 4.19 -9.16 15.74
CA GLN A 340 5.31 -8.44 16.36
C GLN A 340 5.98 -7.49 15.35
N SER A 341 6.37 -8.00 14.18
CA SER A 341 7.02 -7.19 13.14
C SER A 341 6.09 -6.11 12.58
N MET A 342 4.81 -6.44 12.40
CA MET A 342 3.81 -5.55 11.89
C MET A 342 3.54 -4.36 12.82
N ARG A 343 3.47 -4.62 14.14
CA ARG A 343 3.38 -3.57 15.14
C ARG A 343 4.59 -2.64 15.12
N LEU A 344 5.81 -3.18 15.07
CA LEU A 344 7.04 -2.38 14.99
C LEU A 344 7.10 -1.50 13.73
N LYS A 345 6.58 -1.98 12.59
CA LYS A 345 6.46 -1.18 11.37
C LYS A 345 5.44 -0.04 11.53
N GLY A 346 4.32 -0.29 12.21
CA GLY A 346 3.39 0.77 12.61
C GLY A 346 4.03 1.81 13.52
N GLU A 347 4.76 1.39 14.55
CA GLU A 347 5.51 2.28 15.45
C GLU A 347 6.58 3.09 14.69
N TYR A 348 7.24 2.49 13.69
CA TYR A 348 8.18 3.19 12.79
C TYR A 348 7.48 4.31 12.00
N VAL A 349 6.30 4.04 11.43
CA VAL A 349 5.51 5.04 10.70
C VAL A 349 5.22 6.26 11.58
N VAL A 350 4.83 6.03 12.83
CA VAL A 350 4.59 7.09 13.83
C VAL A 350 5.88 7.86 14.13
N ALA A 351 6.96 7.15 14.45
CA ALA A 351 8.24 7.74 14.82
C ALA A 351 8.83 8.58 13.68
N GLN A 352 8.68 8.15 12.44
CA GLN A 352 9.15 8.87 11.25
C GLN A 352 8.16 9.93 10.74
N LYS A 353 6.98 10.06 11.36
CA LYS A 353 5.91 11.00 10.96
C LYS A 353 5.47 10.78 9.51
N LEU A 354 5.40 9.54 9.06
CA LEU A 354 4.91 9.20 7.73
C LEU A 354 3.38 9.32 7.68
N ALA A 355 2.82 9.35 6.45
CA ALA A 355 1.39 9.51 6.23
C ALA A 355 0.54 8.32 6.69
N GLY A 356 1.13 7.14 6.79
CA GLY A 356 0.43 5.92 7.15
C GLY A 356 1.10 4.67 6.61
N ALA A 357 0.33 3.60 6.53
CA ALA A 357 0.77 2.33 5.99
C ALA A 357 -0.20 1.78 4.94
N MET A 358 0.34 1.11 3.93
CA MET A 358 -0.36 0.37 2.89
C MET A 358 0.05 -1.09 2.95
N PHE A 359 -0.85 -2.01 2.57
CA PHE A 359 -0.50 -3.43 2.54
C PHE A 359 -1.05 -4.18 1.32
N TRP A 360 -0.24 -5.11 0.82
CA TRP A 360 -0.57 -6.09 -0.19
C TRP A 360 -0.79 -7.45 0.47
N GLU A 361 -1.96 -8.11 0.50
CA GLU A 361 -3.27 -7.59 0.15
C GLU A 361 -4.32 -8.14 1.15
N LEU A 362 -5.53 -7.63 1.11
CA LEU A 362 -6.59 -7.87 2.09
C LEU A 362 -6.94 -9.35 2.32
N SER A 363 -6.98 -10.18 1.26
CA SER A 363 -7.39 -11.59 1.39
C SER A 363 -6.34 -12.46 2.06
N ASN A 364 -5.12 -11.97 2.21
CA ASN A 364 -3.98 -12.70 2.76
C ASN A 364 -3.95 -12.72 4.29
N ASP A 365 -4.66 -11.82 4.96
CA ASP A 365 -4.65 -11.69 6.42
C ASP A 365 -5.72 -12.57 7.09
N ASP A 366 -5.44 -13.03 8.28
CA ASP A 366 -6.43 -13.62 9.20
C ASP A 366 -7.08 -12.58 10.13
N GLY A 367 -6.69 -11.32 10.01
CA GLY A 367 -7.08 -10.17 10.82
C GLY A 367 -6.01 -9.70 11.80
N SER A 368 -5.06 -10.56 12.16
CA SER A 368 -4.07 -10.27 13.21
C SER A 368 -2.97 -9.31 12.77
N LEU A 369 -2.55 -9.34 11.49
CA LEU A 369 -1.55 -8.40 10.97
C LEU A 369 -2.10 -6.98 10.89
N LEU A 370 -3.32 -6.81 10.38
CA LEU A 370 -3.97 -5.50 10.33
C LEU A 370 -4.18 -4.92 11.73
N ASP A 371 -4.60 -5.75 12.70
CA ASP A 371 -4.78 -5.31 14.08
C ASP A 371 -3.45 -4.88 14.72
N ALA A 372 -2.38 -5.64 14.49
CA ALA A 372 -1.05 -5.30 14.98
C ALA A 372 -0.50 -4.02 14.34
N LEU A 373 -0.66 -3.85 13.02
CA LEU A 373 -0.28 -2.63 12.30
C LEU A 373 -1.00 -1.40 12.87
N ARG A 374 -2.32 -1.51 13.07
CA ARG A 374 -3.13 -0.44 13.66
C ARG A 374 -2.71 -0.12 15.09
N ALA A 375 -2.42 -1.14 15.90
CA ALA A 375 -1.90 -0.94 17.25
C ALA A 375 -0.56 -0.18 17.25
N GLY A 376 0.36 -0.53 16.33
CA GLY A 376 1.61 0.20 16.12
C GLY A 376 1.42 1.65 15.69
N LEU A 377 0.39 1.93 14.88
CA LEU A 377 -0.02 3.29 14.51
C LEU A 377 -0.71 4.07 15.65
N GLY A 378 -0.93 3.47 16.82
CA GLY A 378 -1.66 4.10 17.93
C GLY A 378 -3.17 4.21 17.68
N LEU A 379 -3.71 3.46 16.72
CA LEU A 379 -5.14 3.44 16.40
C LEU A 379 -5.85 2.39 17.26
N ALA A 380 -6.92 2.80 17.94
CA ALA A 380 -7.68 1.89 18.80
C ALA A 380 -8.20 0.67 18.04
N SER A 381 -8.28 -0.47 18.75
CA SER A 381 -9.04 -1.64 18.30
C SER A 381 -10.52 -1.21 18.22
N LYS A 382 -11.10 -1.25 17.05
CA LYS A 382 -12.53 -1.01 16.81
C LYS A 382 -13.26 -2.32 16.72
#